data_d43aa38f8b44148840829e6854b0a661
#
_entry.id   d43aa38f8b44148840829e6854b0a661
#
_cell.length_a   1.000
_cell.length_b   1.000
_cell.length_c   1.000
_cell.angle_alpha   90.00
_cell.angle_beta   90.00
_cell.angle_gamma   90.00
#
_symmetry.space_group_name_H-M   'P 1'
#
loop_
_entity.id
_entity.type
_entity.pdbx_description
1 polymer ?
#
loop_
_entity_poly.entity_id
_entity_poly.type
_entity_poly.pdbx_seq_one_letter_code
_entity_poly.pdbx_strand_id
1 'polypeptide(L)'
;MDAAFLWSFFLSFGISACCGVRAGLSLLGVSILAHLGWLFLDPNFYFMADWRFIFLVVLAAIIEIIVDKFRISSHVLDSCGLVLRTAIAIWLAVSIITCSHWVGLVILGVSVGGLTALLVNLAKPLVRLWLVDLAPGVTFMGTMVLSFVEDLAICMLLATIFWCPWIGLVCGILAILWGLFVLGLFIRQGGNLPRWYWNRFTLQEVEQ
;
A
#
# COMPACT_ATOMS: atom_id res chain seq x y z
N MET A 1 -18.37 -14.36 17.94
CA MET A 1 -17.39 -13.44 17.32
C MET A 1 -17.80 -12.05 17.76
N ASP A 2 -16.91 -11.37 18.47
CA ASP A 2 -17.23 -10.07 19.04
C ASP A 2 -17.30 -9.00 17.93
N ALA A 3 -18.29 -8.10 18.02
CA ALA A 3 -18.45 -7.04 17.03
C ALA A 3 -17.18 -6.18 16.89
N ALA A 4 -16.45 -5.99 17.98
CA ALA A 4 -15.16 -5.30 18.00
C ALA A 4 -14.09 -5.99 17.15
N PHE A 5 -14.05 -7.33 17.17
CA PHE A 5 -13.14 -8.12 16.34
C PHE A 5 -13.45 -7.92 14.84
N LEU A 6 -14.73 -8.05 14.46
CA LEU A 6 -15.13 -7.85 13.06
C LEU A 6 -14.81 -6.43 12.58
N TRP A 7 -15.03 -5.43 13.42
CA TRP A 7 -14.71 -4.05 13.12
C TRP A 7 -13.22 -3.85 12.87
N SER A 8 -12.38 -4.30 13.80
CA SER A 8 -10.92 -4.20 13.67
C SER A 8 -10.37 -5.00 12.48
N PHE A 9 -10.97 -6.18 12.21
CA PHE A 9 -10.61 -7.01 11.06
C PHE A 9 -10.91 -6.31 9.72
N PHE A 10 -12.11 -5.75 9.54
CA PHE A 10 -12.47 -5.04 8.31
C PHE A 10 -11.66 -3.77 8.10
N LEU A 11 -11.40 -3.05 9.18
CA LEU A 11 -10.56 -1.87 9.16
C LEU A 11 -9.13 -2.20 8.74
N SER A 12 -8.53 -3.26 9.31
CA SER A 12 -7.18 -3.69 8.98
C SER A 12 -7.05 -4.13 7.52
N PHE A 13 -8.10 -4.73 6.97
CA PHE A 13 -8.14 -5.16 5.56
C PHE A 13 -8.00 -3.97 4.60
N GLY A 14 -8.81 -2.93 4.83
CA GLY A 14 -8.78 -1.72 4.01
C GLY A 14 -7.50 -0.92 4.17
N ILE A 15 -7.00 -0.78 5.40
CA ILE A 15 -5.73 -0.08 5.67
C ILE A 15 -4.56 -0.82 4.99
N SER A 16 -4.57 -2.15 5.00
CA SER A 16 -3.54 -2.95 4.33
C SER A 16 -3.54 -2.77 2.81
N ALA A 17 -4.72 -2.64 2.20
CA ALA A 17 -4.83 -2.30 0.78
C ALA A 17 -4.23 -0.92 0.48
N CYS A 18 -4.53 0.09 1.29
CA CYS A 18 -3.94 1.42 1.20
C CYS A 18 -2.41 1.38 1.37
N CYS A 19 -1.93 0.57 2.33
CA CYS A 19 -0.51 0.40 2.62
C CYS A 19 0.25 -0.19 1.43
N GLY A 20 -0.35 -1.09 0.66
CA GLY A 20 0.22 -1.63 -0.57
C GLY A 20 0.51 -0.57 -1.62
N VAL A 21 -0.24 0.53 -1.61
CA VAL A 21 -0.01 1.67 -2.51
C VAL A 21 0.97 2.68 -1.88
N ARG A 22 0.71 3.08 -0.61
CA ARG A 22 1.47 4.11 0.13
C ARG A 22 1.59 3.74 1.61
N ALA A 23 2.72 3.16 1.97
CA ALA A 23 2.93 2.69 3.34
C ALA A 23 3.06 3.85 4.35
N GLY A 24 3.80 4.89 4.00
CA GLY A 24 4.00 6.05 4.87
C GLY A 24 2.70 6.79 5.19
N LEU A 25 1.85 7.03 4.19
CA LEU A 25 0.56 7.70 4.40
C LEU A 25 -0.40 6.83 5.23
N SER A 26 -0.42 5.52 5.00
CA SER A 26 -1.27 4.61 5.76
C SER A 26 -0.83 4.51 7.23
N LEU A 27 0.47 4.39 7.47
CA LEU A 27 1.05 4.39 8.82
C LEU A 27 0.79 5.70 9.53
N LEU A 28 0.95 6.83 8.85
CA LEU A 28 0.68 8.17 9.38
C LEU A 28 -0.80 8.32 9.78
N GLY A 29 -1.72 7.91 8.89
CA GLY A 29 -3.15 7.97 9.16
C GLY A 29 -3.55 7.17 10.40
N VAL A 30 -3.07 5.93 10.53
CA VAL A 30 -3.30 5.08 11.70
C VAL A 30 -2.71 5.71 12.97
N SER A 31 -1.49 6.23 12.91
CA SER A 31 -0.83 6.85 14.07
C SER A 31 -1.56 8.11 14.55
N ILE A 32 -2.03 8.96 13.64
CA ILE A 32 -2.83 10.14 13.97
C ILE A 32 -4.17 9.74 14.61
N LEU A 33 -4.89 8.77 14.03
CA LEU A 33 -6.16 8.30 14.55
C LEU A 33 -6.02 7.66 15.94
N ALA A 34 -4.92 6.93 16.17
CA ALA A 34 -4.60 6.38 17.47
C ALA A 34 -4.26 7.49 18.49
N HIS A 35 -3.50 8.50 18.10
CA HIS A 35 -3.18 9.66 18.95
C HIS A 35 -4.43 10.44 19.37
N LEU A 36 -5.38 10.60 18.46
CA LEU A 36 -6.67 11.25 18.73
C LEU A 36 -7.61 10.39 19.59
N GLY A 37 -7.23 9.14 19.91
CA GLY A 37 -8.05 8.21 20.67
C GLY A 37 -9.25 7.66 19.89
N TRP A 38 -9.27 7.84 18.56
CA TRP A 38 -10.33 7.35 17.69
C TRP A 38 -10.11 5.91 17.24
N LEU A 39 -8.85 5.45 17.28
CA LEU A 39 -8.48 4.08 16.95
C LEU A 39 -7.80 3.43 18.15
N PHE A 40 -8.34 2.30 18.59
CA PHE A 40 -7.75 1.50 19.65
C PHE A 40 -6.75 0.51 19.04
N LEU A 41 -5.49 0.64 19.45
CA LEU A 41 -4.43 -0.29 19.08
C LEU A 41 -4.26 -1.34 20.21
N ASP A 42 -3.66 -2.47 19.85
CA ASP A 42 -3.16 -3.41 20.86
C ASP A 42 -2.16 -2.69 21.81
N PRO A 43 -2.17 -2.96 23.12
CA PRO A 43 -1.29 -2.29 24.10
C PRO A 43 0.20 -2.29 23.75
N ASN A 44 0.67 -3.32 23.07
CA ASN A 44 2.06 -3.41 22.63
C ASN A 44 2.43 -2.38 21.54
N PHE A 45 1.45 -1.78 20.91
CA PHE A 45 1.61 -0.82 19.80
C PHE A 45 1.21 0.61 20.17
N TYR A 46 0.93 0.91 21.43
CA TYR A 46 0.56 2.28 21.85
C TYR A 46 1.64 3.32 21.59
N PHE A 47 2.91 2.91 21.42
CA PHE A 47 3.97 3.83 21.04
C PHE A 47 3.73 4.48 19.67
N MET A 48 2.90 3.86 18.79
CA MET A 48 2.53 4.44 17.50
C MET A 48 1.65 5.71 17.66
N ALA A 49 0.98 5.86 18.80
CA ALA A 49 0.22 7.05 19.14
C ALA A 49 1.09 8.16 19.77
N ASP A 50 2.38 7.91 20.04
CA ASP A 50 3.29 8.91 20.60
C ASP A 50 3.63 9.96 19.53
N TRP A 51 3.63 11.23 19.91
CA TRP A 51 4.01 12.34 19.06
C TRP A 51 5.38 12.19 18.41
N ARG A 52 6.35 11.60 19.14
CA ARG A 52 7.69 11.34 18.62
C ARG A 52 7.67 10.36 17.45
N PHE A 53 6.86 9.31 17.56
CA PHE A 53 6.70 8.33 16.50
C PHE A 53 6.01 8.95 15.29
N ILE A 54 4.93 9.73 15.51
CA ILE A 54 4.21 10.44 14.44
C ILE A 54 5.17 11.34 13.67
N PHE A 55 6.05 12.08 14.35
CA PHE A 55 7.03 12.93 13.68
C PHE A 55 7.98 12.13 12.78
N LEU A 56 8.49 10.99 13.24
CA LEU A 56 9.31 10.10 12.41
C LEU A 56 8.55 9.56 11.19
N VAL A 57 7.28 9.19 11.38
CA VAL A 57 6.43 8.70 10.29
C VAL A 57 6.13 9.82 9.28
N VAL A 58 5.92 11.06 9.72
CA VAL A 58 5.78 12.22 8.81
C VAL A 58 7.02 12.38 7.94
N LEU A 59 8.21 12.31 8.53
CA LEU A 59 9.46 12.40 7.76
C LEU A 59 9.57 11.24 6.76
N ALA A 60 9.26 10.02 7.18
CA ALA A 60 9.28 8.85 6.30
C ALA A 60 8.27 8.98 5.14
N ALA A 61 7.05 9.46 5.41
CA ALA A 61 6.04 9.68 4.40
C ALA A 61 6.46 10.77 3.40
N ILE A 62 7.06 11.86 3.87
CA ILE A 62 7.61 12.93 3.00
C ILE A 62 8.72 12.35 2.10
N ILE A 63 9.63 11.56 2.66
CA ILE A 63 10.70 10.92 1.88
C ILE A 63 10.10 9.98 0.83
N GLU A 64 9.13 9.13 1.20
CA GLU A 64 8.44 8.24 0.25
C GLU A 64 7.81 9.03 -0.91
N ILE A 65 7.12 10.13 -0.61
CA ILE A 65 6.49 10.99 -1.62
C ILE A 65 7.54 11.63 -2.54
N ILE A 66 8.63 12.17 -1.97
CA ILE A 66 9.71 12.80 -2.74
C ILE A 66 10.36 11.78 -3.67
N VAL A 67 10.74 10.62 -3.13
CA VAL A 67 11.42 9.56 -3.89
C VAL A 67 10.55 9.06 -5.06
N ASP A 68 9.25 8.87 -4.82
CA ASP A 68 8.31 8.43 -5.88
C ASP A 68 8.15 9.49 -6.99
N LYS A 69 8.22 10.78 -6.66
CA LYS A 69 8.07 11.87 -7.62
C LYS A 69 9.34 12.15 -8.43
N PHE A 70 10.50 12.01 -7.83
CA PHE A 70 11.77 12.35 -8.50
C PHE A 70 12.40 11.19 -9.31
N ARG A 71 11.74 10.04 -9.39
CA ARG A 71 12.19 8.89 -10.21
C ARG A 71 13.66 8.48 -9.98
N ILE A 72 14.19 8.79 -8.80
CA ILE A 72 15.57 8.46 -8.44
C ILE A 72 15.67 6.94 -8.31
N SER A 73 16.32 6.29 -9.27
CA SER A 73 16.69 4.87 -9.28
C SER A 73 15.50 3.91 -9.01
N SER A 74 14.62 3.76 -10.02
CA SER A 74 13.33 3.07 -9.89
C SER A 74 13.40 1.59 -9.45
N HIS A 75 14.42 0.85 -9.83
CA HIS A 75 14.42 -0.62 -9.63
C HIS A 75 14.76 -1.08 -8.23
N VAL A 76 15.76 -0.47 -7.59
CA VAL A 76 16.15 -0.83 -6.20
C VAL A 76 15.08 -0.38 -5.22
N LEU A 77 14.52 0.81 -5.44
CA LEU A 77 13.47 1.38 -4.59
C LEU A 77 12.14 0.64 -4.71
N ASP A 78 11.77 0.17 -5.91
CA ASP A 78 10.56 -0.63 -6.10
C ASP A 78 10.70 -1.99 -5.41
N SER A 79 11.87 -2.63 -5.49
CA SER A 79 12.12 -3.91 -4.81
C SER A 79 12.17 -3.76 -3.30
N CYS A 80 12.89 -2.76 -2.78
CA CYS A 80 12.91 -2.44 -1.35
C CYS A 80 11.53 -1.99 -0.85
N GLY A 81 10.81 -1.22 -1.66
CA GLY A 81 9.46 -0.75 -1.39
C GLY A 81 8.46 -1.90 -1.27
N LEU A 82 8.62 -2.96 -2.09
CA LEU A 82 7.77 -4.15 -2.01
C LEU A 82 7.87 -4.80 -0.63
N VAL A 83 9.08 -5.05 -0.14
CA VAL A 83 9.30 -5.68 1.16
C VAL A 83 8.85 -4.77 2.30
N LEU A 84 9.24 -3.49 2.24
CA LEU A 84 8.93 -2.52 3.30
C LEU A 84 7.43 -2.28 3.44
N ARG A 85 6.71 -2.06 2.34
CA ARG A 85 5.25 -1.83 2.35
C ARG A 85 4.51 -3.04 2.86
N THR A 86 4.92 -4.26 2.45
CA THR A 86 4.33 -5.50 2.94
C THR A 86 4.57 -5.68 4.43
N ALA A 87 5.80 -5.43 4.92
CA ALA A 87 6.13 -5.51 6.34
C ALA A 87 5.33 -4.50 7.18
N ILE A 88 5.21 -3.25 6.73
CA ILE A 88 4.41 -2.22 7.40
C ILE A 88 2.92 -2.61 7.41
N ALA A 89 2.40 -3.19 6.33
CA ALA A 89 1.01 -3.63 6.27
C ALA A 89 0.72 -4.77 7.26
N ILE A 90 1.63 -5.74 7.38
CA ILE A 90 1.54 -6.80 8.39
C ILE A 90 1.54 -6.18 9.79
N TRP A 91 2.45 -5.27 10.05
CA TRP A 91 2.55 -4.58 11.33
C TRP A 91 1.28 -3.82 11.67
N LEU A 92 0.74 -3.03 10.74
CA LEU A 92 -0.52 -2.32 10.93
C LEU A 92 -1.70 -3.28 11.16
N ALA A 93 -1.80 -4.37 10.41
CA ALA A 93 -2.86 -5.36 10.61
C ALA A 93 -2.77 -5.99 12.02
N VAL A 94 -1.57 -6.37 12.45
CA VAL A 94 -1.33 -6.92 13.80
C VAL A 94 -1.67 -5.91 14.90
N SER A 95 -1.37 -4.62 14.70
CA SER A 95 -1.61 -3.58 15.70
C SER A 95 -3.09 -3.22 15.86
N ILE A 96 -3.91 -3.45 14.83
CA ILE A 96 -5.34 -3.06 14.80
C ILE A 96 -6.24 -4.23 15.16
N ILE A 97 -5.90 -5.47 14.76
CA ILE A 97 -6.73 -6.65 15.00
C ILE A 97 -6.68 -6.99 16.49
N THR A 98 -7.84 -6.93 17.15
CA THR A 98 -7.97 -7.35 18.53
C THR A 98 -8.24 -8.87 18.60
N CYS A 99 -7.21 -9.65 18.92
CA CYS A 99 -7.33 -11.09 19.08
C CYS A 99 -6.68 -11.53 20.39
N SER A 100 -7.34 -12.41 21.14
CA SER A 100 -6.84 -12.93 22.42
C SER A 100 -5.64 -13.88 22.29
N HIS A 101 -5.45 -14.48 21.13
CA HIS A 101 -4.38 -15.45 20.85
C HIS A 101 -3.30 -14.84 19.95
N TRP A 102 -2.11 -14.67 20.47
CA TRP A 102 -0.95 -14.13 19.76
C TRP A 102 -0.67 -14.82 18.41
N VAL A 103 -0.73 -16.14 18.37
CA VAL A 103 -0.50 -16.89 17.13
C VAL A 103 -1.57 -16.61 16.08
N GLY A 104 -2.83 -16.55 16.49
CA GLY A 104 -3.95 -16.21 15.61
C GLY A 104 -3.80 -14.78 15.05
N LEU A 105 -3.37 -13.84 15.87
CA LEU A 105 -3.14 -12.45 15.51
C LEU A 105 -2.03 -12.32 14.45
N VAL A 106 -0.92 -13.03 14.61
CA VAL A 106 0.18 -13.04 13.63
C VAL A 106 -0.27 -13.67 12.30
N ILE A 107 -0.96 -14.81 12.35
CA ILE A 107 -1.48 -15.46 11.13
C ILE A 107 -2.45 -14.56 10.38
N LEU A 108 -3.37 -13.90 11.08
CA LEU A 108 -4.30 -12.95 10.48
C LEU A 108 -3.58 -11.71 9.94
N GLY A 109 -2.62 -11.17 10.67
CA GLY A 109 -1.81 -10.04 10.21
C GLY A 109 -1.04 -10.34 8.93
N VAL A 110 -0.40 -11.50 8.86
CA VAL A 110 0.34 -11.94 7.66
C VAL A 110 -0.60 -12.20 6.48
N SER A 111 -1.73 -12.90 6.71
CA SER A 111 -2.67 -13.24 5.63
C SER A 111 -3.44 -12.01 5.13
N VAL A 112 -3.98 -11.22 6.03
CA VAL A 112 -4.78 -10.03 5.68
C VAL A 112 -3.87 -8.86 5.29
N GLY A 113 -2.91 -8.52 6.15
CA GLY A 113 -2.01 -7.40 5.93
C GLY A 113 -1.03 -7.67 4.81
N GLY A 114 -0.28 -8.76 4.95
CA GLY A 114 0.81 -9.11 4.03
C GLY A 114 0.33 -9.42 2.62
N LEU A 115 -0.62 -10.36 2.48
CA LEU A 115 -1.09 -10.78 1.17
C LEU A 115 -1.77 -9.64 0.42
N THR A 116 -2.64 -8.88 1.08
CA THR A 116 -3.35 -7.76 0.45
C THR A 116 -2.38 -6.70 -0.05
N ALA A 117 -1.45 -6.25 0.81
CA ALA A 117 -0.48 -5.24 0.44
C ALA A 117 0.49 -5.73 -0.65
N LEU A 118 0.92 -6.99 -0.58
CA LEU A 118 1.79 -7.60 -1.59
C LEU A 118 1.13 -7.60 -2.97
N LEU A 119 -0.13 -8.05 -3.06
CA LEU A 119 -0.87 -8.11 -4.31
C LEU A 119 -1.10 -6.72 -4.91
N VAL A 120 -1.47 -5.74 -4.08
CA VAL A 120 -1.63 -4.34 -4.52
C VAL A 120 -0.31 -3.76 -5.01
N ASN A 121 0.78 -4.01 -4.27
CA ASN A 121 2.10 -3.49 -4.63
C ASN A 121 2.64 -4.11 -5.91
N LEU A 122 2.39 -5.40 -6.17
CA LEU A 122 2.74 -6.06 -7.44
C LEU A 122 1.88 -5.56 -8.62
N ALA A 123 0.60 -5.24 -8.37
CA ALA A 123 -0.29 -4.72 -9.41
C ALA A 123 0.04 -3.27 -9.83
N LYS A 124 0.54 -2.45 -8.91
CA LYS A 124 0.81 -1.02 -9.14
C LYS A 124 1.73 -0.73 -10.34
N PRO A 125 2.93 -1.31 -10.48
CA PRO A 125 3.80 -1.06 -11.62
C PRO A 125 3.18 -1.52 -12.95
N LEU A 126 2.41 -2.61 -12.95
CA LEU A 126 1.74 -3.10 -14.15
C LEU A 126 0.65 -2.14 -14.62
N VAL A 127 -0.12 -1.58 -13.69
CA VAL A 127 -1.13 -0.54 -14.03
C VAL A 127 -0.48 0.72 -14.58
N ARG A 128 0.63 1.16 -13.97
CA ARG A 128 1.38 2.33 -14.47
C ARG A 128 1.92 2.10 -15.89
N LEU A 129 2.41 0.90 -16.18
CA LEU A 129 2.85 0.53 -17.53
C LEU A 129 1.69 0.60 -18.54
N TRP A 130 0.54 0.04 -18.20
CA TRP A 130 -0.65 0.09 -19.05
C TRP A 130 -1.13 1.52 -19.33
N LEU A 131 -1.12 2.38 -18.31
CA LEU A 131 -1.50 3.78 -18.47
C LEU A 131 -0.55 4.55 -19.40
N VAL A 132 0.74 4.26 -19.33
CA VAL A 132 1.73 4.88 -20.23
C VAL A 132 1.54 4.43 -21.68
N ASP A 133 1.13 3.18 -21.91
CA ASP A 133 0.85 2.67 -23.26
C ASP A 133 -0.44 3.25 -23.87
N LEU A 134 -1.48 3.43 -23.04
CA LEU A 134 -2.74 4.02 -23.48
C LEU A 134 -2.61 5.52 -23.80
N ALA A 135 -1.64 6.19 -23.23
CA ALA A 135 -1.41 7.63 -23.41
C ALA A 135 0.08 7.93 -23.70
N PRO A 136 0.55 7.65 -24.92
CA PRO A 136 1.97 7.81 -25.28
C PRO A 136 2.48 9.25 -25.21
N GLY A 137 1.62 10.24 -24.94
CA GLY A 137 1.97 11.64 -24.70
C GLY A 137 2.01 12.04 -23.22
N VAL A 138 1.89 11.11 -22.28
CA VAL A 138 1.98 11.42 -20.84
C VAL A 138 3.43 11.79 -20.51
N THR A 139 3.68 13.10 -20.46
CA THR A 139 4.95 13.70 -20.07
C THR A 139 5.23 13.47 -18.59
N PHE A 140 6.44 13.82 -18.14
CA PHE A 140 6.85 13.84 -16.72
C PHE A 140 5.80 14.52 -15.81
N MET A 141 5.17 15.59 -16.29
CA MET A 141 4.09 16.29 -15.58
C MET A 141 2.86 15.40 -15.36
N GLY A 142 2.49 14.57 -16.34
CA GLY A 142 1.34 13.66 -16.22
C GLY A 142 1.57 12.57 -15.17
N THR A 143 2.80 12.05 -15.05
CA THR A 143 3.14 11.06 -14.00
C THR A 143 3.14 11.68 -12.61
N MET A 144 3.56 12.94 -12.46
CA MET A 144 3.46 13.67 -11.19
C MET A 144 2.01 13.91 -10.76
N VAL A 145 1.14 14.33 -11.70
CA VAL A 145 -0.30 14.53 -11.42
C VAL A 145 -0.93 13.21 -11.00
N LEU A 146 -0.64 12.12 -11.71
CA LEU A 146 -1.15 10.79 -11.36
C LEU A 146 -0.74 10.38 -9.94
N SER A 147 0.54 10.57 -9.58
CA SER A 147 1.02 10.27 -8.22
C SER A 147 0.32 11.13 -7.16
N PHE A 148 0.02 12.40 -7.44
CA PHE A 148 -0.71 13.25 -6.52
C PHE A 148 -2.17 12.80 -6.35
N VAL A 149 -2.81 12.39 -7.44
CA VAL A 149 -4.18 11.83 -7.40
C VAL A 149 -4.21 10.52 -6.61
N GLU A 150 -3.21 9.64 -6.76
CA GLU A 150 -3.05 8.43 -5.94
C GLU A 150 -2.98 8.79 -4.44
N ASP A 151 -2.14 9.77 -4.07
CA ASP A 151 -1.97 10.18 -2.67
C ASP A 151 -3.28 10.73 -2.08
N LEU A 152 -3.99 11.58 -2.84
CA LEU A 152 -5.29 12.13 -2.42
C LEU A 152 -6.34 11.03 -2.29
N ALA A 153 -6.40 10.12 -3.25
CA ALA A 153 -7.35 9.00 -3.22
C ALA A 153 -7.13 8.11 -2.00
N ILE A 154 -5.87 7.85 -1.60
CA ILE A 154 -5.57 7.07 -0.40
C ILE A 154 -5.98 7.81 0.87
N CYS A 155 -5.73 9.11 0.98
CA CYS A 155 -6.18 9.88 2.13
C CYS A 155 -7.71 9.85 2.27
N MET A 156 -8.44 10.03 1.17
CA MET A 156 -9.90 9.96 1.14
C MET A 156 -10.39 8.55 1.50
N LEU A 157 -9.74 7.52 0.96
CA LEU A 157 -10.09 6.13 1.24
C LEU A 157 -9.85 5.77 2.70
N LEU A 158 -8.72 6.16 3.29
CA LEU A 158 -8.43 5.95 4.71
C LEU A 158 -9.48 6.61 5.60
N ALA A 159 -9.85 7.87 5.31
CA ALA A 159 -10.90 8.56 6.04
C ALA A 159 -12.24 7.81 5.92
N THR A 160 -12.59 7.35 4.72
CA THR A 160 -13.85 6.63 4.47
C THR A 160 -13.87 5.26 5.17
N ILE A 161 -12.76 4.50 5.11
CA ILE A 161 -12.63 3.20 5.78
C ILE A 161 -12.78 3.35 7.29
N PHE A 162 -12.22 4.41 7.86
CA PHE A 162 -12.33 4.67 9.29
C PHE A 162 -13.79 4.90 9.72
N TRP A 163 -14.56 5.68 8.97
CA TRP A 163 -15.97 5.92 9.24
C TRP A 163 -16.86 4.71 8.94
N CYS A 164 -16.49 3.91 7.94
CA CYS A 164 -17.29 2.78 7.49
C CYS A 164 -16.36 1.57 7.15
N PRO A 165 -15.98 0.74 8.14
CA PRO A 165 -15.05 -0.39 7.95
C PRO A 165 -15.50 -1.43 6.93
N TRP A 166 -16.80 -1.55 6.66
CA TRP A 166 -17.32 -2.39 5.57
C TRP A 166 -16.73 -2.01 4.21
N ILE A 167 -16.49 -0.73 3.99
CA ILE A 167 -15.81 -0.25 2.78
C ILE A 167 -14.38 -0.80 2.74
N GLY A 168 -13.72 -0.87 3.90
CA GLY A 168 -12.40 -1.49 4.02
C GLY A 168 -12.38 -2.95 3.59
N LEU A 169 -13.37 -3.74 4.00
CA LEU A 169 -13.52 -5.13 3.55
C LEU A 169 -13.72 -5.21 2.05
N VAL A 170 -14.62 -4.42 1.49
CA VAL A 170 -14.89 -4.40 0.03
C VAL A 170 -13.64 -4.00 -0.74
N CYS A 171 -12.97 -2.93 -0.32
CA CYS A 171 -11.72 -2.47 -0.95
C CYS A 171 -10.62 -3.52 -0.85
N GLY A 172 -10.46 -4.19 0.29
CA GLY A 172 -9.50 -5.25 0.47
C GLY A 172 -9.76 -6.45 -0.45
N ILE A 173 -11.01 -6.89 -0.56
CA ILE A 173 -11.41 -7.97 -1.47
C ILE A 173 -11.15 -7.56 -2.93
N LEU A 174 -11.56 -6.35 -3.34
CA LEU A 174 -11.33 -5.84 -4.69
C LEU A 174 -9.83 -5.74 -4.99
N ALA A 175 -9.03 -5.33 -4.02
CA ALA A 175 -7.58 -5.26 -4.16
C ALA A 175 -6.95 -6.64 -4.38
N ILE A 176 -7.40 -7.66 -3.65
CA ILE A 176 -6.95 -9.06 -3.86
C ILE A 176 -7.37 -9.57 -5.23
N LEU A 177 -8.64 -9.41 -5.59
CA LEU A 177 -9.15 -9.86 -6.90
C LEU A 177 -8.41 -9.18 -8.05
N TRP A 178 -8.17 -7.88 -7.93
CA TRP A 178 -7.38 -7.12 -8.89
C TRP A 178 -5.93 -7.63 -8.98
N GLY A 179 -5.27 -7.82 -7.85
CA GLY A 179 -3.91 -8.35 -7.81
C GLY A 179 -3.79 -9.75 -8.42
N LEU A 180 -4.74 -10.63 -8.12
CA LEU A 180 -4.81 -11.98 -8.71
C LEU A 180 -5.10 -11.92 -10.22
N PHE A 181 -5.98 -11.02 -10.67
CA PHE A 181 -6.25 -10.82 -12.09
C PHE A 181 -4.99 -10.38 -12.84
N VAL A 182 -4.28 -9.38 -12.32
CA VAL A 182 -3.03 -8.88 -12.90
C VAL A 182 -1.96 -9.97 -12.93
N LEU A 183 -1.81 -10.72 -11.84
CA LEU A 183 -0.88 -11.86 -11.77
C LEU A 183 -1.25 -12.95 -12.78
N GLY A 184 -2.54 -13.25 -12.93
CA GLY A 184 -3.05 -14.20 -13.91
C GLY A 184 -2.75 -13.78 -15.36
N LEU A 185 -2.90 -12.50 -15.67
CA LEU A 185 -2.52 -11.95 -16.97
C LEU A 185 -1.02 -12.09 -17.23
N PHE A 186 -0.18 -11.78 -16.23
CA PHE A 186 1.26 -11.91 -16.32
C PHE A 186 1.70 -13.35 -16.57
N ILE A 187 1.12 -14.33 -15.86
CA ILE A 187 1.39 -15.75 -16.04
C ILE A 187 0.94 -16.21 -17.45
N ARG A 188 -0.25 -15.77 -17.88
CA ARG A 188 -0.80 -16.13 -19.20
C ARG A 188 0.07 -15.60 -20.35
N GLN A 189 0.73 -14.47 -20.18
CA GLN A 189 1.68 -13.93 -21.13
C GLN A 189 3.06 -14.64 -21.10
N GLY A 190 3.15 -15.78 -20.41
CA GLY A 190 4.35 -16.63 -20.36
C GLY A 190 5.49 -16.05 -19.55
N GLY A 191 5.22 -15.13 -18.63
CA GLY A 191 6.25 -14.45 -17.82
C GLY A 191 7.18 -13.55 -18.67
N ASN A 192 6.96 -13.50 -19.98
CA ASN A 192 7.67 -12.58 -20.84
C ASN A 192 7.12 -11.18 -20.64
N LEU A 193 7.88 -10.34 -19.98
CA LEU A 193 7.65 -8.90 -20.07
C LEU A 193 7.57 -8.55 -21.57
N PRO A 194 6.58 -7.77 -21.99
CA PRO A 194 6.43 -7.40 -23.39
C PRO A 194 7.78 -6.95 -23.94
N ARG A 195 8.18 -7.41 -25.14
CA ARG A 195 9.49 -7.09 -25.74
C ARG A 195 9.79 -5.59 -25.79
N TRP A 196 8.76 -4.76 -25.84
CA TRP A 196 8.86 -3.31 -25.77
C TRP A 196 9.38 -2.80 -24.40
N TYR A 197 9.16 -3.56 -23.29
CA TYR A 197 9.71 -3.24 -21.97
C TYR A 197 11.24 -3.35 -22.01
N TRP A 198 11.79 -4.43 -22.58
CA TRP A 198 13.23 -4.61 -22.76
C TRP A 198 13.83 -3.60 -23.73
N ASN A 199 13.14 -3.30 -24.83
CA ASN A 199 13.63 -2.33 -25.82
C ASN A 199 13.73 -0.90 -25.25
N ARG A 200 12.87 -0.51 -24.31
CA ARG A 200 13.00 0.80 -23.64
C ARG A 200 14.18 0.88 -22.70
N PHE A 201 14.55 -0.21 -22.02
CA PHE A 201 15.73 -0.22 -21.16
C PHE A 201 17.02 -0.12 -21.99
N THR A 202 17.11 -0.81 -23.10
CA THR A 202 18.27 -0.75 -23.98
C THR A 202 18.41 0.59 -24.70
N LEU A 203 17.31 1.27 -25.02
CA LEU A 203 17.38 2.59 -25.66
C LEU A 203 17.74 3.73 -24.69
N GLN A 204 17.41 3.62 -23.40
CA GLN A 204 17.80 4.61 -22.39
C GLN A 204 19.27 4.50 -21.98
N GLU A 205 19.89 3.33 -22.12
CA GLU A 205 21.34 3.16 -21.89
C GLU A 205 22.20 3.71 -23.05
N VAL A 206 21.61 3.88 -24.24
CA VAL A 206 22.34 4.38 -25.43
C VAL A 206 22.31 5.91 -25.52
N GLU A 207 21.39 6.58 -24.79
CA GLU A 207 21.28 8.06 -24.78
C GLU A 207 21.99 8.73 -23.58
N GLN A 208 22.72 7.98 -22.75
CA GLN A 208 23.61 8.50 -21.69
C GLN A 208 25.08 8.35 -22.12
#